data_4fcf149eb77b76d449f708d45a6fd15e
#
_entry.id   4fcf149eb77b76d449f708d45a6fd15e
#
_cell.length_a   1.000
_cell.length_b   1.000
_cell.length_c   1.000
_cell.angle_alpha   90.00
_cell.angle_beta   90.00
_cell.angle_gamma   90.00
#
_symmetry.space_group_name_H-M   'P 1'
#
loop_
_entity.id
_entity.type
_entity.pdbx_description
1 polymer ?
#
loop_
_entity_poly.entity_id
_entity_poly.type
_entity_poly.pdbx_seq_one_letter_code
_entity_poly.pdbx_strand_id
1 'polypeptide(L)'
;MSLPQTALMSRPTADVKNWMHMSRWIVKLVRDDYRIDETRLRGTVSLDRDLGLSQEQIETVMATIAESFCIRFPTGTHGEVVNLRELCMLACWLKGLHKRPDFVSAKFERKCRVANPSLAA
;
A
#
# COMPACT_ATOMS: atom_id res chain seq x y z
N MET A 1 28.31 -10.41 5.88
CA MET A 1 27.59 -10.07 5.67
C MET A 1 26.73 -10.08 5.28
N SER A 2 26.63 -10.00 5.38
CA SER A 2 25.65 -9.82 5.14
C SER A 2 24.97 -9.75 4.49
N LEU A 3 24.71 -9.87 4.37
CA LEU A 3 23.89 -9.62 3.75
C LEU A 3 22.95 -9.50 3.73
N PRO A 4 22.82 -9.78 4.29
CA PRO A 4 21.54 -9.71 4.03
C PRO A 4 20.98 -8.48 4.05
N GLN A 5 21.27 -7.82 4.75
CA GLN A 5 20.86 -6.58 4.52
C GLN A 5 20.82 -6.32 3.10
N THR A 6 21.60 -6.98 2.48
CA THR A 6 21.53 -6.92 1.05
C THR A 6 20.19 -7.34 0.57
N ALA A 7 19.62 -8.32 1.20
CA ALA A 7 18.29 -8.74 0.84
C ALA A 7 17.30 -7.61 1.01
N LEU A 8 17.49 -6.81 2.03
CA LEU A 8 16.66 -5.65 2.17
C LEU A 8 16.85 -4.71 1.03
N MET A 9 18.08 -4.59 0.60
CA MET A 9 18.36 -3.73 -0.51
C MET A 9 17.88 -4.30 -1.80
N SER A 10 17.50 -5.56 -1.82
CA SER A 10 16.94 -6.14 -3.02
C SER A 10 15.54 -5.64 -3.29
N ARG A 11 15.00 -4.78 -2.43
CA ARG A 11 13.71 -4.17 -2.68
C ARG A 11 13.95 -2.69 -2.98
N PRO A 12 14.48 -2.37 -4.15
CA PRO A 12 14.77 -1.00 -4.54
C PRO A 12 13.48 -0.23 -4.76
N THR A 13 13.59 1.06 -4.94
CA THR A 13 12.46 1.88 -5.32
C THR A 13 11.79 1.22 -6.51
N ALA A 14 10.52 0.94 -6.38
CA ALA A 14 9.81 0.22 -7.41
C ALA A 14 9.61 1.10 -8.64
N ASP A 15 9.94 0.56 -9.80
CA ASP A 15 9.76 1.24 -11.07
C ASP A 15 8.47 0.76 -11.70
N VAL A 16 7.38 1.45 -11.39
CA VAL A 16 6.07 1.10 -11.92
C VAL A 16 5.59 2.17 -12.86
N LYS A 17 4.95 1.75 -13.95
CA LYS A 17 4.52 2.66 -15.00
C LYS A 17 3.05 3.02 -14.93
N ASN A 18 2.26 2.22 -14.24
CA ASN A 18 0.83 2.47 -14.17
C ASN A 18 0.26 1.80 -12.92
N TRP A 19 -1.01 2.11 -12.65
CA TRP A 19 -1.65 1.61 -11.43
C TRP A 19 -1.80 0.09 -11.41
N MET A 20 -1.88 -0.55 -12.56
CA MET A 20 -1.98 -2.01 -12.60
C MET A 20 -0.68 -2.66 -12.13
N HIS A 21 0.44 -2.14 -12.61
CA HIS A 21 1.75 -2.62 -12.16
C HIS A 21 1.93 -2.41 -10.67
N MET A 22 1.54 -1.24 -10.18
CA MET A 22 1.68 -0.94 -8.76
C MET A 22 0.79 -1.84 -7.92
N SER A 23 -0.44 -2.07 -8.35
CA SER A 23 -1.35 -2.96 -7.63
C SER A 23 -0.82 -4.38 -7.57
N ARG A 24 -0.27 -4.88 -8.68
CA ARG A 24 0.33 -6.22 -8.69
C ARG A 24 1.50 -6.30 -7.73
N TRP A 25 2.31 -5.25 -7.69
CA TRP A 25 3.45 -5.19 -6.79
C TRP A 25 2.99 -5.30 -5.33
N ILE A 26 1.93 -4.56 -4.99
CA ILE A 26 1.39 -4.57 -3.64
C ILE A 26 0.80 -5.94 -3.29
N VAL A 27 0.05 -6.53 -4.20
CA VAL A 27 -0.53 -7.86 -3.98
C VAL A 27 0.58 -8.88 -3.77
N LYS A 28 1.63 -8.80 -4.57
CA LYS A 28 2.75 -9.71 -4.45
C LYS A 28 3.47 -9.53 -3.11
N LEU A 29 3.61 -8.29 -2.66
CA LEU A 29 4.19 -8.00 -1.35
C LEU A 29 3.42 -8.71 -0.24
N VAL A 30 2.12 -8.56 -0.23
CA VAL A 30 1.27 -9.17 0.79
C VAL A 30 1.35 -10.69 0.71
N ARG A 31 1.30 -11.22 -0.51
CA ARG A 31 1.39 -12.66 -0.72
C ARG A 31 2.69 -13.23 -0.15
N ASP A 32 3.81 -12.60 -0.49
CA ASP A 32 5.12 -13.13 -0.15
C ASP A 32 5.48 -12.92 1.31
N ASP A 33 5.17 -11.75 1.85
CA ASP A 33 5.55 -11.43 3.23
C ASP A 33 4.75 -12.22 4.25
N TYR A 34 3.50 -12.57 3.93
CA TYR A 34 2.63 -13.28 4.86
C TYR A 34 2.27 -14.68 4.39
N ARG A 35 2.90 -15.13 3.30
CA ARG A 35 2.73 -16.48 2.75
C ARG A 35 1.26 -16.84 2.54
N ILE A 36 0.52 -15.92 1.94
CA ILE A 36 -0.89 -16.10 1.68
C ILE A 36 -1.06 -16.72 0.31
N ASP A 37 -1.94 -17.74 0.22
CA ASP A 37 -2.24 -18.37 -1.06
C ASP A 37 -2.82 -17.34 -2.01
N GLU A 38 -2.30 -17.29 -3.22
CA GLU A 38 -2.72 -16.31 -4.22
C GLU A 38 -4.22 -16.38 -4.49
N THR A 39 -4.83 -17.56 -4.37
CA THR A 39 -6.27 -17.69 -4.59
C THR A 39 -7.10 -16.94 -3.57
N ARG A 40 -6.50 -16.58 -2.43
CA ARG A 40 -7.20 -15.82 -1.40
C ARG A 40 -7.03 -14.30 -1.57
N LEU A 41 -6.19 -13.88 -2.52
CA LEU A 41 -5.84 -12.46 -2.66
C LEU A 41 -6.70 -11.78 -3.71
N ARG A 42 -7.98 -11.67 -3.42
CA ARG A 42 -8.91 -10.93 -4.26
C ARG A 42 -9.03 -9.51 -3.74
N GLY A 43 -9.38 -8.58 -4.62
CA GLY A 43 -9.47 -7.18 -4.23
C GLY A 43 -10.41 -6.93 -3.07
N THR A 44 -11.48 -7.71 -2.97
CA THR A 44 -12.51 -7.49 -1.95
C THR A 44 -12.21 -8.14 -0.61
N VAL A 45 -11.11 -8.90 -0.49
CA VAL A 45 -10.80 -9.53 0.81
C VAL A 45 -10.38 -8.47 1.81
N SER A 46 -10.91 -8.57 3.03
CA SER A 46 -10.55 -7.62 4.06
C SER A 46 -9.18 -7.98 4.63
N LEU A 47 -8.40 -6.96 4.93
CA LEU A 47 -7.04 -7.16 5.41
C LEU A 47 -7.01 -7.83 6.77
N ASP A 48 -7.90 -7.44 7.65
CA ASP A 48 -7.93 -8.01 8.99
C ASP A 48 -8.76 -9.27 9.09
N ARG A 49 -10.00 -9.25 8.60
CA ARG A 49 -10.90 -10.37 8.78
C ARG A 49 -10.54 -11.57 7.91
N ASP A 50 -10.37 -11.33 6.62
CA ASP A 50 -10.17 -12.42 5.67
C ASP A 50 -8.72 -12.88 5.63
N LEU A 51 -7.78 -11.95 5.70
CA LEU A 51 -6.37 -12.30 5.64
C LEU A 51 -5.74 -12.44 7.02
N GLY A 52 -6.45 -12.03 8.07
CA GLY A 52 -5.96 -12.20 9.43
C GLY A 52 -4.80 -11.32 9.82
N LEU A 53 -4.62 -10.19 9.13
CA LEU A 53 -3.51 -9.29 9.45
C LEU A 53 -3.87 -8.43 10.66
N SER A 54 -2.93 -8.32 11.59
CA SER A 54 -3.09 -7.43 12.72
C SER A 54 -2.88 -5.98 12.27
N GLN A 55 -3.27 -5.04 13.12
CA GLN A 55 -3.04 -3.63 12.83
C GLN A 55 -1.56 -3.37 12.58
N GLU A 56 -0.69 -3.96 13.40
CA GLU A 56 0.76 -3.81 13.23
C GLU A 56 1.24 -4.33 11.88
N GLN A 57 0.69 -5.47 11.46
CA GLN A 57 1.07 -6.05 10.18
C GLN A 57 0.60 -5.18 9.02
N ILE A 58 -0.61 -4.64 9.11
CA ILE A 58 -1.12 -3.73 8.09
C ILE A 58 -0.25 -2.48 8.01
N GLU A 59 0.13 -1.93 9.16
CA GLU A 59 1.00 -0.76 9.19
C GLU A 59 2.38 -1.07 8.63
N THR A 60 2.89 -2.28 8.84
CA THR A 60 4.16 -2.70 8.27
C THR A 60 4.08 -2.80 6.74
N VAL A 61 2.98 -3.34 6.23
CA VAL A 61 2.76 -3.38 4.78
C VAL A 61 2.75 -1.97 4.21
N MET A 62 2.03 -1.07 4.87
CA MET A 62 1.95 0.32 4.43
C MET A 62 3.32 0.99 4.46
N ALA A 63 4.11 0.73 5.51
CA ALA A 63 5.44 1.32 5.60
C ALA A 63 6.34 0.85 4.47
N THR A 64 6.24 -0.43 4.10
CA THR A 64 7.02 -0.98 3.00
C THR A 64 6.61 -0.34 1.67
N ILE A 65 5.30 -0.18 1.46
CA ILE A 65 4.78 0.46 0.25
C ILE A 65 5.26 1.92 0.20
N ALA A 66 5.13 2.63 1.31
CA ALA A 66 5.51 4.03 1.38
C ALA A 66 6.97 4.22 1.02
N GLU A 67 7.84 3.38 1.57
CA GLU A 67 9.26 3.46 1.30
C GLU A 67 9.58 3.12 -0.15
N SER A 68 8.94 2.08 -0.67
CA SER A 68 9.22 1.60 -2.03
C SER A 68 8.78 2.58 -3.11
N PHE A 69 7.74 3.35 -2.85
CA PHE A 69 7.17 4.25 -3.85
C PHE A 69 7.34 5.74 -3.51
N CYS A 70 8.03 6.03 -2.42
CA CYS A 70 8.26 7.41 -1.98
C CYS A 70 6.95 8.17 -1.75
N ILE A 71 5.99 7.51 -1.13
CA ILE A 71 4.72 8.13 -0.74
C ILE A 71 4.60 8.04 0.77
N ARG A 72 3.62 8.73 1.35
CA ARG A 72 3.39 8.70 2.78
C ARG A 72 1.92 8.46 3.08
N PHE A 73 1.67 7.51 3.96
CA PHE A 73 0.32 7.28 4.47
C PHE A 73 0.17 8.09 5.75
N PRO A 74 -0.87 8.93 5.85
CA PRO A 74 -1.11 9.68 7.10
C PRO A 74 -1.34 8.75 8.28
N THR A 75 -1.11 9.24 9.48
CA THR A 75 -1.41 8.49 10.69
C THR A 75 -2.88 8.09 10.68
N GLY A 76 -3.15 6.84 11.04
CA GLY A 76 -4.53 6.35 11.08
C GLY A 76 -5.05 5.79 9.79
N THR A 77 -4.21 5.72 8.74
CA THR A 77 -4.65 5.20 7.44
C THR A 77 -5.16 3.77 7.55
N HIS A 78 -4.62 2.96 8.47
CA HIS A 78 -5.09 1.59 8.63
C HIS A 78 -6.58 1.50 8.95
N GLY A 79 -7.14 2.55 9.54
CA GLY A 79 -8.57 2.61 9.82
C GLY A 79 -9.41 3.10 8.65
N GLU A 80 -8.77 3.59 7.59
CA GLU A 80 -9.47 4.11 6.42
C GLU A 80 -9.58 3.08 5.30
N VAL A 81 -8.72 2.08 5.31
CA VAL A 81 -8.76 1.02 4.29
C VAL A 81 -9.24 -0.27 4.91
N VAL A 82 -10.16 -0.93 4.24
CA VAL A 82 -10.75 -2.16 4.74
C VAL A 82 -10.23 -3.37 3.99
N ASN A 83 -10.07 -3.26 2.68
CA ASN A 83 -9.70 -4.41 1.87
C ASN A 83 -8.47 -4.12 1.02
N LEU A 84 -7.97 -5.17 0.40
CA LEU A 84 -6.76 -5.09 -0.41
C LEU A 84 -6.91 -4.11 -1.57
N ARG A 85 -8.07 -4.08 -2.20
CA ARG A 85 -8.31 -3.18 -3.30
C ARG A 85 -8.20 -1.72 -2.87
N GLU A 86 -8.79 -1.40 -1.71
CA GLU A 86 -8.72 -0.02 -1.21
C GLU A 86 -7.29 0.40 -0.92
N LEU A 87 -6.51 -0.51 -0.36
CA LEU A 87 -5.09 -0.22 -0.12
C LEU A 87 -4.37 0.07 -1.43
N CYS A 88 -4.60 -0.77 -2.45
CA CYS A 88 -3.96 -0.56 -3.75
C CYS A 88 -4.38 0.75 -4.39
N MET A 89 -5.67 1.07 -4.37
CA MET A 89 -6.17 2.29 -4.99
C MET A 89 -5.67 3.53 -4.27
N LEU A 90 -5.62 3.48 -2.94
CA LEU A 90 -5.10 4.60 -2.18
C LEU A 90 -3.63 4.85 -2.52
N ALA A 91 -2.83 3.79 -2.49
CA ALA A 91 -1.40 3.91 -2.80
C ALA A 91 -1.19 4.43 -4.22
N CYS A 92 -1.96 3.96 -5.19
CA CYS A 92 -1.83 4.40 -6.56
C CYS A 92 -2.17 5.88 -6.71
N TRP A 93 -3.19 6.34 -5.99
CA TRP A 93 -3.52 7.77 -6.01
C TRP A 93 -2.39 8.60 -5.42
N LEU A 94 -1.86 8.19 -4.26
CA LEU A 94 -0.78 8.93 -3.62
C LEU A 94 0.47 8.98 -4.49
N LYS A 95 0.68 7.98 -5.32
CA LYS A 95 1.80 7.96 -6.26
C LYS A 95 1.51 8.78 -7.52
N GLY A 96 0.27 9.20 -7.71
CA GLY A 96 -0.11 9.98 -8.89
C GLY A 96 -0.45 9.14 -10.11
N LEU A 97 -0.73 7.86 -9.91
CA LEU A 97 -1.02 6.94 -11.01
C LEU A 97 -2.51 6.68 -11.21
N HIS A 98 -3.35 7.19 -10.32
CA HIS A 98 -4.78 6.95 -10.36
C HIS A 98 -5.52 8.11 -9.70
N LYS A 99 -6.80 8.25 -10.01
CA LYS A 99 -7.62 9.29 -9.39
C LYS A 99 -7.88 8.96 -7.92
N ARG A 100 -8.35 9.96 -7.17
CA ARG A 100 -8.72 9.77 -5.78
C ARG A 100 -9.80 8.71 -5.67
N PRO A 101 -9.62 7.70 -4.79
CA PRO A 101 -10.65 6.68 -4.58
C PRO A 101 -11.89 7.27 -3.93
N ASP A 102 -13.05 6.69 -4.26
CA ASP A 102 -14.32 7.20 -3.74
C ASP A 102 -14.46 7.08 -2.23
N PHE A 103 -13.79 6.11 -1.60
CA PHE A 103 -13.89 5.93 -0.16
C PHE A 103 -13.12 7.00 0.63
N VAL A 104 -12.29 7.79 -0.04
CA VAL A 104 -11.49 8.82 0.63
C VAL A 104 -12.37 10.04 0.92
N SER A 105 -12.61 10.28 2.21
CA SER A 105 -13.40 11.44 2.63
C SER A 105 -12.61 12.74 2.43
N ALA A 106 -13.32 13.86 2.45
CA ALA A 106 -12.66 15.17 2.34
C ALA A 106 -11.64 15.38 3.47
N LYS A 107 -11.97 14.90 4.66
CA LYS A 107 -11.07 15.03 5.80
C LYS A 107 -9.80 14.20 5.59
N PHE A 108 -9.96 12.97 5.14
CA PHE A 108 -8.81 12.09 4.90
C PHE A 108 -7.99 12.59 3.71
N GLU A 109 -8.66 13.12 2.70
CA GLU A 109 -7.98 13.70 1.55
C GLU A 109 -7.02 14.80 1.98
N ARG A 110 -7.48 15.68 2.88
CA ARG A 110 -6.62 16.76 3.37
C ARG A 110 -5.37 16.21 4.06
N LYS A 111 -5.53 15.16 4.86
CA LYS A 111 -4.39 14.54 5.53
C LYS A 111 -3.41 13.96 4.51
N CYS A 112 -3.93 13.32 3.48
CA CYS A 112 -3.10 12.72 2.44
C CYS A 112 -2.31 13.78 1.69
N ARG A 113 -2.93 14.92 1.39
CA ARG A 113 -2.25 15.99 0.66
C ARG A 113 -1.18 16.65 1.50
N VAL A 114 -1.42 16.79 2.80
CA VAL A 114 -0.40 17.34 3.70
C VAL A 114 0.81 16.40 3.75
N ALA A 115 0.55 15.09 3.82
CA ALA A 115 1.62 14.10 3.88
C ALA A 115 2.36 13.93 2.55
N ASN A 116 1.71 14.27 1.43
CA ASN A 116 2.26 14.13 0.09
C ASN A 116 2.14 15.44 -0.68
N PRO A 117 2.99 16.42 -0.39
CA PRO A 117 2.86 17.76 -1.00
C PRO A 117 2.93 17.76 -2.53
N SER A 118 3.58 16.76 -3.12
CA SER A 118 3.68 16.67 -4.56
C SER A 118 2.41 16.10 -5.21
N LEU A 119 1.46 15.67 -4.42
CA LEU A 119 0.22 15.13 -4.94
C LEU A 119 -0.55 16.25 -5.62
N ALA A 120 -0.89 16.05 -6.88
CA ALA A 120 -1.53 17.08 -7.67
C ALA A 120 -2.82 17.56 -7.02
N ALA A 121 -3.00 18.85 -7.09
CA ALA A 121 -4.21 19.46 -6.58
C ALA A 121 -5.38 19.16 -7.50
#